data_abec8e73b0567a1216cf9a8eea8a0a43
#
_entry.id   abec8e73b0567a1216cf9a8eea8a0a43
#
_cell.length_a   1.000
_cell.length_b   1.000
_cell.length_c   1.000
_cell.angle_alpha   90.00
_cell.angle_beta   90.00
_cell.angle_gamma   90.00
#
_symmetry.space_group_name_H-M   'P 1'
#
loop_
_entity.id
_entity.type
_entity.pdbx_description
1 polymer ?
#
loop_
_entity_poly.entity_id
_entity_poly.type
_entity_poly.pdbx_seq_one_letter_code
_entity_poly.pdbx_strand_id
1 'polypeptide(L)' 'MATGETGFDDVSFDLISVQYHSLKAGHDYGQYVRDADNAGRDDIAAFFREVMEQDSARAARCHEFLKELSGSSESGPALS' A
#
# COMPACT_ATOMS: atom_id res chain seq x y z
N MET A 1 1.90 11.81 -17.97
CA MET A 1 2.00 11.48 -18.30
C MET A 1 1.79 10.40 -18.81
N ALA A 2 2.02 9.94 -19.33
CA ALA A 2 1.98 8.79 -19.94
C ALA A 2 0.84 7.92 -19.81
N THR A 3 -0.24 8.44 -19.66
CA THR A 3 -1.45 7.74 -19.55
C THR A 3 -1.67 6.82 -20.69
N GLY A 4 -1.38 7.25 -21.85
CA GLY A 4 -1.69 6.49 -23.02
C GLY A 4 -0.97 5.20 -23.16
N GLU A 5 0.14 5.05 -22.50
CA GLU A 5 0.95 3.86 -22.71
C GLU A 5 0.37 2.65 -22.01
N THR A 6 -0.29 2.84 -20.88
CA THR A 6 -0.79 1.73 -20.13
C THR A 6 -2.30 1.67 -20.09
N GLY A 7 -2.97 2.75 -20.49
CA GLY A 7 -4.41 2.83 -20.35
C GLY A 7 -4.89 3.26 -18.99
N PHE A 8 -3.97 3.58 -18.09
CA PHE A 8 -4.31 4.09 -16.77
C PHE A 8 -3.83 5.50 -16.61
N ASP A 9 -4.51 6.26 -15.78
CA ASP A 9 -4.00 7.55 -15.35
C ASP A 9 -2.70 7.35 -14.62
N ASP A 10 -1.79 8.29 -14.75
CA ASP A 10 -0.52 8.23 -14.03
C ASP A 10 -0.74 8.17 -12.53
N VAL A 11 -1.70 8.94 -12.01
CA VAL A 11 -1.98 8.96 -10.58
C VAL A 11 -2.48 7.60 -10.11
N SER A 12 -3.37 6.98 -10.87
CA SER A 12 -3.87 5.65 -10.50
C SER A 12 -2.75 4.63 -10.50
N PHE A 13 -1.89 4.68 -11.48
CA PHE A 13 -0.76 3.77 -11.54
C PHE A 13 0.16 3.98 -10.34
N ASP A 14 0.42 5.23 -9.99
CA ASP A 14 1.27 5.56 -8.85
C ASP A 14 0.68 5.01 -7.56
N LEU A 15 -0.63 5.15 -7.38
CA LEU A 15 -1.30 4.62 -6.19
C LEU A 15 -1.22 3.10 -6.13
N ILE A 16 -1.39 2.44 -7.26
CA ILE A 16 -1.27 0.98 -7.31
C ILE A 16 0.14 0.56 -6.93
N SER A 17 1.13 1.30 -7.40
CA SER A 17 2.52 0.98 -7.08
C SER A 17 2.81 1.14 -5.60
N VAL A 18 2.35 2.24 -5.00
CA VAL A 18 2.55 2.47 -3.57
C VAL A 18 1.84 1.39 -2.76
N GLN A 19 0.62 1.04 -3.14
CA GLN A 19 -0.14 0.02 -2.45
C GLN A 19 0.58 -1.33 -2.51
N TYR A 20 1.07 -1.68 -3.68
CA TYR A 20 1.78 -2.94 -3.87
C TYR A 20 3.02 -3.00 -2.97
N HIS A 21 3.83 -1.93 -2.99
CA HIS A 21 5.06 -1.93 -2.21
C HIS A 21 4.78 -1.95 -0.71
N SER A 22 3.73 -1.27 -0.27
CA SER A 22 3.37 -1.27 1.14
C SER A 22 2.92 -2.65 1.61
N LEU A 23 2.14 -3.34 0.79
CA LEU A 23 1.68 -4.68 1.14
C LEU A 23 2.83 -5.68 1.12
N LYS A 24 3.72 -5.54 0.14
CA LYS A 24 4.87 -6.43 0.05
C LYS A 24 5.80 -6.24 1.23
N ALA A 25 6.03 -5.00 1.63
CA ALA A 25 6.88 -4.73 2.79
C ALA A 25 6.29 -5.37 4.04
N GLY A 26 4.98 -5.29 4.23
CA GLY A 26 4.33 -5.91 5.36
C GLY A 26 4.56 -7.41 5.40
N HIS A 27 4.54 -8.04 4.24
CA HIS A 27 4.79 -9.47 4.15
C HIS A 27 6.24 -9.81 4.61
N ASP A 28 7.20 -9.02 4.18
CA ASP A 28 8.61 -9.26 4.50
C ASP A 28 8.92 -8.97 5.95
N TYR A 29 8.27 -7.98 6.54
CA TYR A 29 8.57 -7.52 7.89
C TYR A 29 8.23 -8.53 8.97
N GLY A 30 7.34 -9.48 8.68
CA GLY A 30 7.08 -10.55 9.63
C GLY A 30 8.35 -11.31 9.95
N GLN A 31 9.17 -11.58 8.94
CA GLN A 31 10.45 -12.24 9.16
C GLN A 31 11.41 -11.32 9.91
N TYR A 32 11.38 -10.03 9.61
CA TYR A 32 12.27 -9.07 10.29
C TYR A 32 11.97 -9.01 11.78
N VAL A 33 10.70 -9.05 12.16
CA VAL A 33 10.31 -9.07 13.55
C VAL A 33 10.86 -10.31 14.23
N ARG A 34 10.74 -11.46 13.60
CA ARG A 34 11.27 -12.70 14.17
C ARG A 34 12.77 -12.64 14.33
N ASP A 35 13.45 -12.07 13.35
CA ASP A 35 14.90 -11.94 13.44
C ASP A 35 15.32 -11.07 14.62
N ALA A 36 14.61 -9.97 14.84
CA ALA A 36 14.90 -9.08 15.94
C ALA A 36 14.60 -9.75 17.28
N ASP A 37 13.50 -10.48 17.36
CA ASP A 37 13.16 -11.22 18.58
C ASP A 37 14.24 -12.26 18.88
N ASN A 38 14.70 -12.97 17.87
CA ASN A 38 15.73 -13.98 18.05
C ASN A 38 17.07 -13.38 18.46
N ALA A 39 17.30 -12.14 18.09
CA ALA A 39 18.51 -11.42 18.50
C ALA A 39 18.38 -10.80 19.89
N GLY A 40 17.22 -10.95 20.51
CA GLY A 40 16.98 -10.37 21.84
C GLY A 40 16.78 -8.87 21.79
N ARG A 41 16.40 -8.33 20.65
CA ARG A 41 16.22 -6.88 20.48
C ARG A 41 14.74 -6.56 20.37
N ASP A 42 14.10 -6.48 21.54
CA ASP A 42 12.67 -6.17 21.60
C ASP A 42 12.36 -4.78 21.08
N ASP A 43 13.28 -3.85 21.26
CA ASP A 43 13.13 -2.49 20.76
C ASP A 43 13.07 -2.46 19.24
N ILE A 44 13.91 -3.25 18.60
CA ILE A 44 13.93 -3.30 17.12
C ILE A 44 12.70 -4.04 16.61
N ALA A 45 12.29 -5.11 17.29
CA ALA A 45 11.09 -5.83 16.90
C ALA A 45 9.86 -4.90 16.97
N ALA A 46 9.79 -4.08 18.02
CA ALA A 46 8.69 -3.12 18.14
C ALA A 46 8.72 -2.09 17.01
N PHE A 47 9.89 -1.64 16.64
CA PHE A 47 10.05 -0.70 15.54
C PHE A 47 9.55 -1.33 14.23
N PHE A 48 9.90 -2.58 13.97
CA PHE A 48 9.43 -3.25 12.75
C PHE A 48 7.92 -3.42 12.74
N ARG A 49 7.31 -3.71 13.90
CA ARG A 49 5.85 -3.80 13.98
C ARG A 49 5.19 -2.46 13.69
N GLU A 50 5.81 -1.39 14.16
CA GLU A 50 5.30 -0.04 13.89
C GLU A 50 5.34 0.25 12.39
N VAL A 51 6.43 -0.10 11.72
CA VAL A 51 6.54 0.11 10.27
C VAL A 51 5.47 -0.71 9.54
N MET A 52 5.21 -1.93 9.99
CA MET A 52 4.16 -2.75 9.38
C MET A 52 2.80 -2.09 9.49
N GLU A 53 2.51 -1.51 10.66
CA GLU A 53 1.25 -0.81 10.85
C GLU A 53 1.14 0.40 9.95
N GLN A 54 2.23 1.13 9.79
CA GLN A 54 2.25 2.28 8.91
C GLN A 54 2.05 1.89 7.47
N ASP A 55 2.66 0.78 7.06
CA ASP A 55 2.50 0.30 5.70
C ASP A 55 1.07 -0.18 5.43
N SER A 56 0.46 -0.84 6.41
CA SER A 56 -0.93 -1.24 6.28
C SER A 56 -1.85 -0.05 6.13
N ALA A 57 -1.62 0.98 6.94
CA ALA A 57 -2.42 2.20 6.85
C ALA A 57 -2.23 2.89 5.52
N ARG A 58 -1.00 2.88 5.02
CA ARG A 58 -0.69 3.49 3.72
C ARG A 58 -1.39 2.75 2.60
N ALA A 59 -1.36 1.41 2.65
CA ALA A 59 -2.04 0.60 1.64
C ALA A 59 -3.55 0.86 1.65
N ALA A 60 -4.11 0.98 2.86
CA ALA A 60 -5.54 1.27 2.98
C ALA A 60 -5.89 2.62 2.39
N ARG A 61 -5.04 3.62 2.60
CA ARG A 61 -5.26 4.94 2.03
C ARG A 61 -5.21 4.92 0.51
N CYS A 62 -4.27 4.17 -0.03
CA CYS A 62 -4.19 4.01 -1.48
C CYS A 62 -5.47 3.39 -2.03
N HIS A 63 -5.97 2.39 -1.33
CA HIS A 63 -7.20 1.72 -1.74
C HIS A 63 -8.38 2.68 -1.75
N GLU A 64 -8.49 3.53 -0.73
CA GLU A 64 -9.57 4.51 -0.67
C GLU A 64 -9.50 5.51 -1.81
N PHE A 65 -8.30 6.00 -2.11
CA PHE A 65 -8.15 6.91 -3.23
C PHE A 65 -8.48 6.24 -4.56
N LEU A 66 -8.08 5.00 -4.71
CA LEU A 66 -8.39 4.27 -5.95
C LEU A 66 -9.88 4.07 -6.11
N LYS A 67 -10.58 3.82 -5.00
CA LYS A 67 -12.04 3.71 -5.03
C LYS A 67 -12.67 5.03 -5.47
N GLU A 68 -12.17 6.13 -4.95
CA GLU A 68 -12.69 7.44 -5.32
C GLU A 68 -12.49 7.73 -6.79
N LEU A 69 -11.32 7.44 -7.29
CA LEU A 69 -11.02 7.70 -8.69
C LEU A 69 -11.86 6.82 -9.60
N SER A 70 -12.03 5.58 -9.22
CA SER A 70 -12.84 4.66 -9.98
C SER A 70 -14.30 5.07 -9.99
N GLY A 71 -14.80 5.44 -8.83
CA GLY A 71 -16.18 5.89 -8.73
C GLY A 71 -16.42 7.14 -9.51
N SER A 72 -15.48 8.07 -9.48
CA SER A 72 -15.60 9.29 -10.24
C SER A 72 -15.64 9.02 -11.72
N SER A 73 -14.82 8.13 -12.16
CA SER A 73 -14.75 7.81 -13.57
C SER A 73 -16.01 7.17 -14.04
N GLU A 74 -16.56 6.36 -13.24
CA GLU A 74 -17.73 5.67 -13.66
C GLU A 74 -18.92 6.50 -13.64
N SER A 75 -18.89 7.32 -12.88
CA SER A 75 -19.91 8.09 -12.72
C SER A 75 -20.91 7.92 -13.35
N GLY A 76 -20.79 7.46 -13.24
CA GLY A 76 -21.44 7.22 -13.32
C GLY A 76 -22.21 6.62 -13.28
N PRO A 77 -22.30 6.40 -13.38
CA PRO A 77 -22.89 5.78 -13.18
C PRO A 77 -23.34 5.07 -13.14
N ALA A 78 -23.06 5.02 -13.13
CA ALA A 78 -23.32 4.40 -13.06
C ALA A 78 -23.67 3.67 -12.82
N LEU A 79 -23.65 3.85 -12.62
CA LEU A 79 -23.74 3.19 -12.38
C LEU A 79 -24.36 2.86 -12.44
N SER A 80 -24.52 3.17 -12.56
CA SER A 80 -24.81 2.95 -12.68
C SER A 80 -24.94 2.61 -12.89
#